data_a841a11473e6940310932034084b8d7e
#
_entry.id   a841a11473e6940310932034084b8d7e
#
_cell.length_a   1.000
_cell.length_b   1.000
_cell.length_c   1.000
_cell.angle_alpha   90.00
_cell.angle_beta   90.00
_cell.angle_gamma   90.00
#
_symmetry.space_group_name_H-M   'P 1'
#
loop_
_entity.id
_entity.type
_entity.pdbx_description
1 polymer ?
#
loop_
_entity_poly.entity_id
_entity_poly.type
_entity_poly.pdbx_seq_one_letter_code
_entity_poly.pdbx_strand_id
1 'polypeptide(L)'
;MPLRKTLPADIEQIIATGDIEAVARAVERCEVGPYLRGSAYESRLMHFPASEEITDLLLARGEDINSRDRYEGTPIHARVRSRCLDQIPLLISRGGDINARDTSDQTALFNIVERFPVADVSRMMSWGADPLVVADSRVYGKATLVESVVAWHSWTHHARLR
;
A
#
# COMPACT_ATOMS: atom_id res chain seq x y z
N MET A 1 -19.46 -12.68 23.61
CA MET A 1 -18.51 -13.48 22.80
C MET A 1 -17.25 -12.67 22.61
N PRO A 2 -16.05 -13.28 22.65
CA PRO A 2 -14.82 -12.54 22.40
C PRO A 2 -14.79 -12.00 20.96
N LEU A 3 -14.16 -10.84 20.76
CA LEU A 3 -13.96 -10.25 19.44
C LEU A 3 -12.99 -11.12 18.62
N ARG A 4 -13.12 -11.05 17.30
CA ARG A 4 -12.27 -11.80 16.36
C ARG A 4 -11.02 -11.00 16.02
N LYS A 5 -9.86 -11.66 15.98
CA LYS A 5 -8.59 -11.09 15.49
C LYS A 5 -8.45 -11.13 13.97
N THR A 6 -9.35 -11.86 13.30
CA THR A 6 -9.31 -12.06 11.84
C THR A 6 -10.56 -11.50 11.19
N LEU A 7 -10.35 -10.98 9.99
CA LEU A 7 -11.41 -10.50 9.11
C LEU A 7 -12.24 -11.66 8.53
N PRO A 8 -13.51 -11.40 8.16
CA PRO A 8 -14.27 -12.30 7.28
C PRO A 8 -13.51 -12.56 5.98
N ALA A 9 -13.65 -13.78 5.44
CA ALA A 9 -12.90 -14.16 4.21
C ALA A 9 -13.35 -13.37 2.97
N ASP A 10 -14.57 -12.86 2.96
CA ASP A 10 -15.20 -12.09 1.89
C ASP A 10 -15.10 -10.56 2.10
N ILE A 11 -14.30 -10.11 3.06
CA ILE A 11 -14.21 -8.68 3.42
C ILE A 11 -13.83 -7.78 2.23
N GLU A 12 -12.97 -8.27 1.34
CA GLU A 12 -12.57 -7.53 0.15
C GLU A 12 -13.75 -7.27 -0.78
N GLN A 13 -14.59 -8.29 -1.00
CA GLN A 13 -15.80 -8.15 -1.80
C GLN A 13 -16.80 -7.20 -1.12
N ILE A 14 -16.97 -7.31 0.20
CA ILE A 14 -17.86 -6.43 0.96
C ILE A 14 -17.41 -4.97 0.83
N ILE A 15 -16.12 -4.67 1.00
CA ILE A 15 -15.59 -3.32 0.83
C ILE A 15 -15.76 -2.82 -0.61
N ALA A 16 -15.55 -3.70 -1.59
CA ALA A 16 -15.70 -3.36 -3.01
C ALA A 16 -17.15 -3.01 -3.41
N THR A 17 -18.16 -3.42 -2.65
CA THR A 17 -19.56 -2.99 -2.90
C THR A 17 -19.78 -1.50 -2.66
N GLY A 18 -18.94 -0.85 -1.83
CA GLY A 18 -19.14 0.51 -1.37
C GLY A 18 -20.25 0.66 -0.31
N ASP A 19 -20.88 -0.43 0.13
CA ASP A 19 -21.95 -0.41 1.13
C ASP A 19 -21.35 -0.25 2.54
N ILE A 20 -21.47 0.96 3.09
CA ILE A 20 -20.93 1.34 4.40
C ILE A 20 -21.55 0.48 5.52
N GLU A 21 -22.86 0.22 5.45
CA GLU A 21 -23.55 -0.58 6.47
C GLU A 21 -23.11 -2.04 6.42
N ALA A 22 -22.90 -2.60 5.22
CA ALA A 22 -22.39 -3.95 5.06
C ALA A 22 -20.98 -4.07 5.65
N VAL A 23 -20.10 -3.09 5.39
CA VAL A 23 -18.75 -3.04 5.98
C VAL A 23 -18.84 -2.94 7.50
N ALA A 24 -19.66 -2.03 8.04
CA ALA A 24 -19.82 -1.86 9.48
C ALA A 24 -20.26 -3.18 10.15
N ARG A 25 -21.28 -3.85 9.60
CA ARG A 25 -21.75 -5.16 10.10
C ARG A 25 -20.67 -6.24 10.03
N ALA A 26 -19.90 -6.28 8.93
CA ALA A 26 -18.87 -7.30 8.74
C ALA A 26 -17.74 -7.20 9.78
N VAL A 27 -17.40 -5.98 10.21
CA VAL A 27 -16.30 -5.73 11.15
C VAL A 27 -16.75 -5.53 12.61
N GLU A 28 -18.06 -5.49 12.87
CA GLU A 28 -18.65 -5.24 14.21
C GLU A 28 -18.06 -6.16 15.29
N ARG A 29 -17.83 -7.43 14.94
CA ARG A 29 -17.31 -8.46 15.86
C ARG A 29 -15.81 -8.67 15.77
N CYS A 30 -15.08 -7.80 15.06
CA CYS A 30 -13.62 -7.84 14.97
C CYS A 30 -12.99 -6.89 16.00
N GLU A 31 -11.81 -7.25 16.49
CA GLU A 31 -10.94 -6.33 17.24
C GLU A 31 -10.49 -5.18 16.30
N VAL A 32 -9.94 -4.11 16.87
CA VAL A 32 -9.26 -3.07 16.06
C VAL A 32 -7.95 -3.63 15.50
N GLY A 33 -7.66 -3.33 14.23
CA GLY A 33 -6.50 -3.86 13.53
C GLY A 33 -6.56 -5.34 13.15
N PRO A 34 -7.75 -5.90 12.79
CA PRO A 34 -7.87 -7.30 12.40
C PRO A 34 -7.17 -7.53 11.05
N TYR A 35 -6.75 -8.77 10.80
CA TYR A 35 -6.10 -9.14 9.54
C TYR A 35 -6.87 -10.21 8.78
N LEU A 36 -6.70 -10.25 7.46
CA LEU A 36 -7.28 -11.28 6.59
C LEU A 36 -6.41 -12.54 6.63
N ARG A 37 -6.91 -13.57 7.32
CA ARG A 37 -6.22 -14.86 7.44
C ARG A 37 -6.14 -15.57 6.09
N GLY A 38 -4.96 -16.09 5.78
CA GLY A 38 -4.72 -16.84 4.54
C GLY A 38 -4.40 -15.97 3.32
N SER A 39 -4.46 -14.64 3.45
CA SER A 39 -3.89 -13.77 2.43
C SER A 39 -2.36 -13.79 2.49
N ALA A 40 -1.70 -13.65 1.32
CA ALA A 40 -0.23 -13.64 1.24
C ALA A 40 0.40 -12.53 2.08
N TYR A 41 -0.33 -11.44 2.30
CA TYR A 41 0.13 -10.24 2.99
C TYR A 41 -0.39 -10.12 4.42
N GLU A 42 -1.34 -10.96 4.84
CA GLU A 42 -2.09 -10.76 6.09
C GLU A 42 -2.64 -9.33 6.19
N SER A 43 -3.26 -8.88 5.09
CA SER A 43 -3.75 -7.50 4.94
C SER A 43 -4.75 -7.12 6.03
N ARG A 44 -4.64 -5.88 6.53
CA ARG A 44 -5.60 -5.28 7.47
C ARG A 44 -6.64 -4.47 6.70
N LEU A 45 -7.68 -3.99 7.39
CA LEU A 45 -8.80 -3.27 6.75
C LEU A 45 -8.34 -2.09 5.88
N MET A 46 -7.43 -1.27 6.37
CA MET A 46 -6.94 -0.11 5.64
C MET A 46 -6.14 -0.46 4.36
N HIS A 47 -5.72 -1.71 4.17
CA HIS A 47 -5.01 -2.14 2.97
C HIS A 47 -5.93 -2.37 1.77
N PHE A 48 -7.24 -2.52 1.99
CA PHE A 48 -8.19 -2.71 0.88
C PHE A 48 -8.60 -1.37 0.27
N PRO A 49 -8.72 -1.27 -1.07
CA PRO A 49 -9.27 -0.09 -1.73
C PRO A 49 -10.70 0.18 -1.23
N ALA A 50 -10.94 1.40 -0.77
CA ALA A 50 -12.21 1.80 -0.18
C ALA A 50 -12.59 3.24 -0.58
N SER A 51 -13.87 3.55 -0.55
CA SER A 51 -14.35 4.94 -0.70
C SER A 51 -13.89 5.80 0.48
N GLU A 52 -14.03 7.12 0.33
CA GLU A 52 -13.70 8.07 1.41
C GLU A 52 -14.53 7.80 2.65
N GLU A 53 -15.83 7.56 2.49
CA GLU A 53 -16.77 7.30 3.59
C GLU A 53 -16.42 6.01 4.36
N ILE A 54 -16.04 4.95 3.64
CA ILE A 54 -15.60 3.70 4.27
C ILE A 54 -14.26 3.91 4.98
N THR A 55 -13.34 4.65 4.37
CA THR A 55 -12.05 5.00 4.99
C THR A 55 -12.27 5.75 6.31
N ASP A 56 -13.13 6.76 6.31
CA ASP A 56 -13.46 7.55 7.50
C ASP A 56 -14.21 6.72 8.57
N LEU A 57 -15.11 5.82 8.17
CA LEU A 57 -15.72 4.85 9.08
C LEU A 57 -14.68 3.99 9.78
N LEU A 58 -13.71 3.45 9.04
CA LEU A 58 -12.67 2.59 9.60
C LEU A 58 -11.74 3.36 10.55
N LEU A 59 -11.39 4.60 10.21
CA LEU A 59 -10.61 5.48 11.09
C LEU A 59 -11.39 5.83 12.36
N ALA A 60 -12.68 6.16 12.24
CA ALA A 60 -13.54 6.42 13.42
C ALA A 60 -13.66 5.19 14.35
N ARG A 61 -13.56 3.99 13.79
CA ARG A 61 -13.50 2.73 14.53
C ARG A 61 -12.16 2.55 15.27
N GLY A 62 -11.14 3.32 14.93
CA GLY A 62 -9.79 3.25 15.52
C GLY A 62 -8.78 2.45 14.68
N GLU A 63 -9.10 2.13 13.41
CA GLU A 63 -8.12 1.51 12.51
C GLU A 63 -6.98 2.49 12.23
N ASP A 64 -5.75 1.98 12.11
CA ASP A 64 -4.56 2.80 11.86
C ASP A 64 -4.37 3.00 10.35
N ILE A 65 -4.31 4.26 9.91
CA ILE A 65 -4.03 4.65 8.51
C ILE A 65 -2.65 4.17 8.05
N ASN A 66 -1.72 3.97 8.97
CA ASN A 66 -0.36 3.46 8.73
C ASN A 66 -0.19 2.01 9.18
N SER A 67 -1.30 1.28 9.33
CA SER A 67 -1.27 -0.14 9.71
C SER A 67 -0.32 -0.95 8.82
N ARG A 68 0.34 -1.95 9.41
CA ARG A 68 1.36 -2.75 8.74
C ARG A 68 0.82 -4.13 8.39
N ASP A 69 1.07 -4.57 7.15
CA ASP A 69 0.84 -5.95 6.74
C ASP A 69 2.02 -6.85 7.18
N ARG A 70 2.00 -8.14 6.81
CA ARG A 70 3.04 -9.12 7.16
C ARG A 70 4.44 -8.70 6.68
N TYR A 71 4.54 -7.91 5.63
CA TYR A 71 5.79 -7.42 5.07
C TYR A 71 6.07 -5.95 5.44
N GLU A 72 5.48 -5.47 6.54
CA GLU A 72 5.57 -4.08 6.99
C GLU A 72 5.07 -3.06 5.93
N GLY A 73 4.39 -3.52 4.88
CA GLY A 73 3.77 -2.66 3.89
C GLY A 73 2.59 -1.88 4.50
N THR A 74 2.48 -0.59 4.16
CA THR A 74 1.36 0.27 4.57
C THR A 74 0.20 0.20 3.59
N PRO A 75 -0.97 0.78 3.90
CA PRO A 75 -2.05 0.97 2.95
C PRO A 75 -1.63 1.64 1.64
N ILE A 76 -0.68 2.58 1.67
CA ILE A 76 -0.14 3.20 0.44
C ILE A 76 0.61 2.17 -0.42
N HIS A 77 1.44 1.31 0.17
CA HIS A 77 2.04 0.19 -0.56
C HIS A 77 0.98 -0.73 -1.18
N ALA A 78 -0.10 -0.99 -0.46
CA ALA A 78 -1.21 -1.82 -0.96
C ALA A 78 -1.92 -1.15 -2.15
N ARG A 79 -2.13 0.18 -2.16
CA ARG A 79 -2.69 0.93 -3.30
C ARG A 79 -1.81 0.83 -4.54
N VAL A 80 -0.48 0.90 -4.36
CA VAL A 80 0.46 0.65 -5.47
C VAL A 80 0.32 -0.77 -6.00
N ARG A 81 0.32 -1.79 -5.13
CA ARG A 81 0.17 -3.19 -5.54
C ARG A 81 -1.13 -3.46 -6.31
N SER A 82 -2.25 -2.86 -5.86
CA SER A 82 -3.58 -3.02 -6.47
C SER A 82 -3.85 -2.06 -7.64
N ARG A 83 -2.89 -1.21 -8.01
CA ARG A 83 -3.01 -0.18 -9.06
C ARG A 83 -4.10 0.88 -8.80
N CYS A 84 -4.45 1.12 -7.55
CA CYS A 84 -5.44 2.10 -7.12
C CYS A 84 -4.78 3.42 -6.69
N LEU A 85 -3.90 3.98 -7.55
CA LEU A 85 -3.10 5.16 -7.19
C LEU A 85 -3.97 6.39 -6.88
N ASP A 86 -5.14 6.52 -7.49
CA ASP A 86 -6.05 7.65 -7.27
C ASP A 86 -6.57 7.75 -5.83
N GLN A 87 -6.44 6.69 -5.04
CA GLN A 87 -6.83 6.68 -3.62
C GLN A 87 -5.69 7.10 -2.68
N ILE A 88 -4.45 7.25 -3.18
CA ILE A 88 -3.29 7.62 -2.35
C ILE A 88 -3.43 9.03 -1.74
N PRO A 89 -3.90 10.06 -2.47
CA PRO A 89 -4.11 11.39 -1.88
C PRO A 89 -5.07 11.39 -0.69
N LEU A 90 -6.12 10.54 -0.73
CA LEU A 90 -7.03 10.37 0.40
C LEU A 90 -6.27 9.84 1.63
N LEU A 91 -5.48 8.78 1.47
CA LEU A 91 -4.69 8.23 2.58
C LEU A 91 -3.74 9.26 3.18
N ILE A 92 -3.05 10.04 2.33
CA ILE A 92 -2.15 11.11 2.76
C ILE A 92 -2.90 12.18 3.55
N SER A 93 -4.07 12.61 3.07
CA SER A 93 -4.89 13.64 3.75
C SER A 93 -5.36 13.19 5.14
N ARG A 94 -5.40 11.88 5.40
CA ARG A 94 -5.72 11.27 6.70
C ARG A 94 -4.48 10.90 7.52
N GLY A 95 -3.28 11.37 7.12
CA GLY A 95 -2.02 11.13 7.84
C GLY A 95 -1.26 9.88 7.43
N GLY A 96 -1.57 9.31 6.26
CA GLY A 96 -0.80 8.21 5.68
C GLY A 96 0.61 8.65 5.29
N ASP A 97 1.61 7.90 5.73
CA ASP A 97 3.01 8.16 5.42
C ASP A 97 3.40 7.58 4.06
N ILE A 98 3.58 8.45 3.05
CA ILE A 98 3.97 8.07 1.69
C ILE A 98 5.41 7.56 1.61
N ASN A 99 6.26 7.93 2.57
CA ASN A 99 7.67 7.55 2.64
C ASN A 99 7.94 6.41 3.62
N ALA A 100 6.88 5.78 4.15
CA ALA A 100 7.00 4.59 4.98
C ALA A 100 7.76 3.48 4.24
N ARG A 101 8.53 2.68 4.98
CA ARG A 101 9.32 1.58 4.46
C ARG A 101 8.71 0.23 4.81
N ASP A 102 8.85 -0.73 3.91
CA ASP A 102 8.49 -2.13 4.11
C ASP A 102 9.68 -2.96 4.66
N THR A 103 9.52 -4.29 4.80
CA THR A 103 10.59 -5.19 5.26
C THR A 103 11.81 -5.26 4.33
N SER A 104 11.68 -4.78 3.10
CA SER A 104 12.78 -4.67 2.14
C SER A 104 13.44 -3.30 2.18
N ASP A 105 13.12 -2.48 3.20
CA ASP A 105 13.55 -1.09 3.33
C ASP A 105 13.15 -0.21 2.13
N GLN A 106 12.07 -0.59 1.42
CA GLN A 106 11.57 0.09 0.23
C GLN A 106 10.33 0.93 0.53
N THR A 107 10.26 2.13 -0.07
CA THR A 107 9.05 2.94 -0.08
C THR A 107 8.09 2.49 -1.19
N ALA A 108 6.83 2.94 -1.11
CA ALA A 108 5.84 2.68 -2.15
C ALA A 108 6.29 3.22 -3.52
N LEU A 109 7.08 4.29 -3.57
CA LEU A 109 7.65 4.85 -4.80
C LEU A 109 8.62 3.87 -5.47
N PHE A 110 9.43 3.12 -4.72
CA PHE A 110 10.31 2.08 -5.27
C PHE A 110 9.53 0.99 -6.00
N ASN A 111 8.37 0.61 -5.46
CA ASN A 111 7.54 -0.44 -6.06
C ASN A 111 6.87 -0.01 -7.39
N ILE A 112 6.81 1.30 -7.66
CA ILE A 112 6.22 1.84 -8.90
C ILE A 112 7.18 1.79 -10.08
N VAL A 113 8.46 2.09 -9.87
CA VAL A 113 9.42 2.41 -10.93
C VAL A 113 9.59 1.31 -11.97
N GLU A 114 9.54 0.06 -11.57
CA GLU A 114 9.73 -1.07 -12.48
C GLU A 114 8.44 -1.48 -13.24
N ARG A 115 7.27 -0.99 -12.83
CA ARG A 115 5.97 -1.56 -13.25
C ARG A 115 4.97 -0.55 -13.76
N PHE A 116 5.25 0.75 -13.64
CA PHE A 116 4.29 1.81 -13.92
C PHE A 116 4.86 2.84 -14.89
N PRO A 117 3.98 3.57 -15.62
CA PRO A 117 4.38 4.68 -16.46
C PRO A 117 5.09 5.78 -15.67
N VAL A 118 6.02 6.49 -16.32
CA VAL A 118 6.73 7.64 -15.72
C VAL A 118 5.76 8.70 -15.16
N ALA A 119 4.60 8.85 -15.77
CA ALA A 119 3.56 9.75 -15.28
C ALA A 119 3.10 9.42 -13.85
N ASP A 120 2.99 8.13 -13.51
CA ASP A 120 2.59 7.70 -12.16
C ASP A 120 3.69 7.93 -11.14
N VAL A 121 4.96 7.77 -11.54
CA VAL A 121 6.13 8.14 -10.71
C VAL A 121 6.07 9.64 -10.39
N SER A 122 5.83 10.48 -11.42
CA SER A 122 5.72 11.94 -11.25
C SER A 122 4.55 12.32 -10.35
N ARG A 123 3.40 11.62 -10.45
CA ARG A 123 2.26 11.81 -9.56
C ARG A 123 2.61 11.51 -8.10
N MET A 124 3.27 10.38 -7.84
CA MET A 124 3.70 10.04 -6.47
C MET A 124 4.65 11.09 -5.89
N MET A 125 5.60 11.58 -6.69
CA MET A 125 6.49 12.65 -6.27
C MET A 125 5.73 13.96 -5.98
N SER A 126 4.72 14.30 -6.79
CA SER A 126 3.88 15.48 -6.53
C SER A 126 3.06 15.37 -5.24
N TRP A 127 2.83 14.16 -4.74
CA TRP A 127 2.18 13.90 -3.46
C TRP A 127 3.15 13.82 -2.28
N GLY A 128 4.46 14.05 -2.50
CA GLY A 128 5.48 14.11 -1.45
C GLY A 128 6.30 12.84 -1.29
N ALA A 129 6.23 11.89 -2.22
CA ALA A 129 7.14 10.76 -2.22
C ALA A 129 8.58 11.23 -2.51
N ASP A 130 9.51 10.86 -1.64
CA ASP A 130 10.92 11.25 -1.74
C ASP A 130 11.71 10.27 -2.62
N PRO A 131 12.21 10.71 -3.80
CA PRO A 131 12.99 9.87 -4.69
C PRO A 131 14.43 9.63 -4.19
N LEU A 132 14.88 10.38 -3.18
CA LEU A 132 16.25 10.28 -2.64
C LEU A 132 16.34 9.32 -1.45
N VAL A 133 15.22 8.72 -1.03
CA VAL A 133 15.25 7.69 0.00
C VAL A 133 16.10 6.53 -0.50
N VAL A 134 17.16 6.22 0.25
CA VAL A 134 17.97 5.02 0.00
C VAL A 134 17.19 3.80 0.45
N ALA A 135 17.00 2.85 -0.44
CA ALA A 135 16.35 1.58 -0.16
C ALA A 135 17.28 0.40 -0.48
N ASP A 136 17.03 -0.76 0.11
CA ASP A 136 17.76 -1.97 -0.23
C ASP A 136 17.06 -2.70 -1.39
N SER A 137 17.59 -2.45 -2.59
CA SER A 137 17.14 -3.15 -3.79
C SER A 137 17.79 -4.53 -3.86
N ARG A 138 16.98 -5.58 -4.00
CA ARG A 138 17.49 -6.96 -4.19
C ARG A 138 18.37 -7.11 -5.43
N VAL A 139 18.25 -6.19 -6.39
CA VAL A 139 18.97 -6.24 -7.66
C VAL A 139 20.23 -5.35 -7.63
N TYR A 140 20.15 -4.18 -7.01
CA TYR A 140 21.18 -3.15 -7.06
C TYR A 140 21.84 -2.85 -5.71
N GLY A 141 21.42 -3.55 -4.64
CA GLY A 141 21.85 -3.24 -3.27
C GLY A 141 21.26 -1.91 -2.77
N LYS A 142 21.96 -1.26 -1.85
CA LYS A 142 21.51 0.03 -1.31
C LYS A 142 21.66 1.13 -2.35
N ALA A 143 20.55 1.66 -2.82
CA ALA A 143 20.50 2.70 -3.84
C ALA A 143 19.30 3.62 -3.66
N THR A 144 19.42 4.84 -4.13
CA THR A 144 18.27 5.73 -4.32
C THR A 144 17.42 5.26 -5.50
N LEU A 145 16.20 5.75 -5.60
CA LEU A 145 15.34 5.50 -6.74
C LEU A 145 16.04 5.89 -8.05
N VAL A 146 16.69 7.07 -8.09
CA VAL A 146 17.36 7.58 -9.27
C VAL A 146 18.51 6.66 -9.71
N GLU A 147 19.34 6.22 -8.77
CA GLU A 147 20.43 5.28 -9.05
C GLU A 147 19.89 3.93 -9.56
N SER A 148 18.80 3.43 -8.99
CA SER A 148 18.15 2.18 -9.42
C SER A 148 17.60 2.29 -10.85
N VAL A 149 16.97 3.41 -11.21
CA VAL A 149 16.46 3.67 -12.57
C VAL A 149 17.58 3.76 -13.58
N VAL A 150 18.66 4.48 -13.25
CA VAL A 150 19.84 4.61 -14.13
C VAL A 150 20.50 3.26 -14.36
N ALA A 151 20.68 2.46 -13.31
CA ALA A 151 21.24 1.13 -13.39
C ALA A 151 20.37 0.20 -14.27
N TRP A 152 19.04 0.25 -14.10
CA TRP A 152 18.10 -0.55 -14.89
C TRP A 152 18.12 -0.19 -16.38
N HIS A 153 18.14 1.10 -16.73
CA HIS A 153 18.26 1.57 -18.11
C HIS A 153 19.57 1.12 -18.77
N SER A 154 20.67 1.20 -18.04
CA SER A 154 21.98 0.75 -18.54
C SER A 154 21.97 -0.76 -18.82
N TRP A 155 21.36 -1.55 -17.94
CA TRP A 155 21.28 -3.00 -18.11
C TRP A 155 20.40 -3.42 -19.29
N THR A 156 19.21 -2.81 -19.45
CA THR A 156 18.28 -3.10 -20.56
C THR A 156 18.84 -2.70 -21.92
N HIS A 157 19.65 -1.65 -21.98
CA HIS A 157 20.33 -1.23 -23.22
C HIS A 157 21.38 -2.24 -23.66
N HIS A 158 22.17 -2.80 -22.72
CA HIS A 158 23.17 -3.82 -23.02
C HIS A 158 22.57 -5.19 -23.37
N ALA A 159 21.41 -5.53 -22.79
CA ALA A 159 20.73 -6.80 -23.09
C ALA A 159 20.07 -6.82 -24.48
N ARG A 160 19.78 -5.66 -25.09
CA ARG A 160 19.22 -5.54 -26.45
C ARG A 160 20.28 -5.56 -27.57
N LEU A 161 21.55 -5.49 -27.23
CA LEU A 161 22.67 -5.47 -28.18
C LEU A 161 23.39 -6.83 -28.30
N ARG A 162 22.85 -7.88 -27.70
CA ARG A 162 23.30 -9.27 -27.81
C ARG A 162 22.20 -10.13 -28.43
#